data_7fdeaf3629b1c7005a6af379bebb30f9
#
_entry.id   7fdeaf3629b1c7005a6af379bebb30f9
#
_cell.length_a   1.000
_cell.length_b   1.000
_cell.length_c   1.000
_cell.angle_alpha   90.00
_cell.angle_beta   90.00
_cell.angle_gamma   90.00
#
_symmetry.space_group_name_H-M   'P 1'
#
loop_
_entity.id
_entity.type
_entity.pdbx_description
1 polymer ?
#
loop_
_entity_poly.entity_id
_entity_poly.type
_entity_poly.pdbx_seq_one_letter_code
_entity_poly.pdbx_strand_id
1 'polypeptide(L)'
;LIVGVPKEIKTREYRVGMTPAGVKSLTSRGHKVLVEKSAGEGSGISDAEYVAQGAQIVPTAADAWGAEMVVKVKEPLPAEYGFFRRNLVLYTYLHLAAEEALTKKLAESGVAGVAYETIELADGSLPLLRPMSEVAGRMAVQVGATCLEKERGGKGVLLGGVPGTRRGRVVILGGGVVGRSSATIAIGMGAQVTVLDVRAETMAYLEDVFGGAVETLYSNPVNIEEAVKRADLVIGAVLVTGAVAPKLVSEELIGKMEKGSVVVDVAVDQGGCIATCRPTNHDHPTYEVSGVVHYCVPNMPGAVSQTSTWALTNTTMSYAVKIAEHGIAAAAKKDKALEKGINTYQGHVTCEPVAQAHKMEFVPTSKLLA
;
A
#
# COMPACT_ATOMS: atom_id res chain seq x y z
N LEU A 1 -25.54 3.12 -13.04
CA LEU A 1 -24.22 3.66 -13.33
C LEU A 1 -23.42 2.68 -14.19
N ILE A 2 -22.52 3.20 -15.03
CA ILE A 2 -21.54 2.41 -15.78
C ILE A 2 -20.19 2.54 -15.08
N VAL A 3 -19.58 1.40 -14.74
CA VAL A 3 -18.27 1.33 -14.08
C VAL A 3 -17.25 0.75 -15.04
N GLY A 4 -16.14 1.41 -15.21
CA GLY A 4 -15.03 0.97 -16.06
C GLY A 4 -13.84 0.48 -15.22
N VAL A 5 -13.24 -0.60 -15.66
CA VAL A 5 -12.05 -1.20 -15.06
C VAL A 5 -10.99 -1.34 -16.15
N PRO A 6 -10.16 -0.31 -16.36
CA PRO A 6 -9.07 -0.39 -17.32
C PRO A 6 -7.94 -1.28 -16.81
N LYS A 7 -7.13 -1.78 -17.73
CA LYS A 7 -5.88 -2.45 -17.41
C LYS A 7 -4.86 -1.44 -16.86
N GLU A 8 -4.11 -1.82 -15.84
CA GLU A 8 -3.01 -1.00 -15.33
C GLU A 8 -1.86 -0.96 -16.33
N ILE A 9 -1.33 0.25 -16.56
CA ILE A 9 -0.26 0.48 -17.52
C ILE A 9 1.07 0.88 -16.87
N LYS A 10 1.08 1.07 -15.54
CA LYS A 10 2.31 1.35 -14.80
C LYS A 10 3.23 0.14 -14.85
N THR A 11 4.51 0.36 -15.09
CA THR A 11 5.51 -0.70 -15.20
C THR A 11 5.46 -1.60 -13.96
N ARG A 12 5.36 -2.92 -14.19
CA ARG A 12 5.26 -3.98 -13.16
C ARG A 12 4.08 -3.83 -12.20
N GLU A 13 3.00 -3.17 -12.64
CA GLU A 13 1.71 -3.22 -11.95
C GLU A 13 0.85 -4.30 -12.60
N TYR A 14 0.61 -5.35 -11.86
CA TYR A 14 -0.14 -6.54 -12.30
C TYR A 14 -1.49 -6.67 -11.59
N ARG A 15 -1.78 -5.79 -10.62
CA ARG A 15 -3.07 -5.76 -9.93
C ARG A 15 -4.15 -5.20 -10.85
N VAL A 16 -5.41 -5.39 -10.45
CA VAL A 16 -6.58 -4.84 -11.13
C VAL A 16 -7.55 -4.25 -10.11
N GLY A 17 -8.25 -3.19 -10.49
CA GLY A 17 -9.10 -2.43 -9.56
C GLY A 17 -10.36 -3.16 -9.08
N MET A 18 -10.74 -4.27 -9.73
CA MET A 18 -11.95 -5.01 -9.40
C MET A 18 -11.78 -6.51 -9.65
N THR A 19 -12.34 -7.33 -8.75
CA THR A 19 -12.44 -8.79 -8.91
C THR A 19 -13.81 -9.19 -9.51
N PRO A 20 -13.98 -10.44 -9.98
CA PRO A 20 -15.30 -10.96 -10.39
C PRO A 20 -16.37 -10.82 -9.29
N ALA A 21 -16.00 -10.97 -8.02
CA ALA A 21 -16.91 -10.74 -6.89
C ALA A 21 -17.39 -9.28 -6.81
N GLY A 22 -16.50 -8.33 -7.10
CA GLY A 22 -16.84 -6.91 -7.21
C GLY A 22 -17.79 -6.64 -8.38
N VAL A 23 -17.53 -7.24 -9.54
CA VAL A 23 -18.45 -7.19 -10.69
C VAL A 23 -19.83 -7.68 -10.28
N LYS A 24 -19.93 -8.86 -9.66
CA LYS A 24 -21.21 -9.41 -9.21
C LYS A 24 -21.94 -8.48 -8.25
N SER A 25 -21.20 -7.83 -7.35
CA SER A 25 -21.77 -6.88 -6.39
C SER A 25 -22.43 -5.68 -7.07
N LEU A 26 -21.91 -5.22 -8.19
CA LEU A 26 -22.46 -4.11 -8.96
C LEU A 26 -23.56 -4.57 -9.92
N THR A 27 -23.35 -5.66 -10.67
CA THR A 27 -24.31 -6.13 -11.68
C THR A 27 -25.61 -6.60 -11.06
N SER A 28 -25.56 -7.25 -9.88
CA SER A 28 -26.77 -7.64 -9.13
C SER A 28 -27.62 -6.47 -8.65
N ARG A 29 -27.06 -5.24 -8.65
CA ARG A 29 -27.73 -3.98 -8.34
C ARG A 29 -28.13 -3.18 -9.58
N GLY A 30 -28.02 -3.78 -10.77
CA GLY A 30 -28.42 -3.16 -12.03
C GLY A 30 -27.37 -2.20 -12.63
N HIS A 31 -26.14 -2.17 -12.12
CA HIS A 31 -25.06 -1.40 -12.71
C HIS A 31 -24.37 -2.19 -13.83
N LYS A 32 -23.82 -1.48 -14.82
CA LYS A 32 -23.02 -2.09 -15.88
C LYS A 32 -21.54 -2.00 -15.51
N VAL A 33 -20.80 -3.07 -15.79
CA VAL A 33 -19.34 -3.10 -15.57
C VAL A 33 -18.65 -3.41 -16.89
N LEU A 34 -17.75 -2.50 -17.31
CA LEU A 34 -16.91 -2.63 -18.50
C LEU A 34 -15.48 -2.94 -18.02
N VAL A 35 -14.96 -4.10 -18.39
CA VAL A 35 -13.59 -4.50 -18.04
C VAL A 35 -12.76 -4.51 -19.31
N GLU A 36 -11.64 -3.82 -19.33
CA GLU A 36 -10.70 -3.86 -20.44
C GLU A 36 -10.15 -5.28 -20.60
N LYS A 37 -10.05 -5.74 -21.83
CA LYS A 37 -9.53 -7.07 -22.20
C LYS A 37 -8.20 -7.32 -21.49
N SER A 38 -8.09 -8.50 -20.87
CA SER A 38 -6.88 -8.94 -20.16
C SER A 38 -6.48 -8.06 -18.94
N ALA A 39 -7.40 -7.23 -18.41
CA ALA A 39 -7.08 -6.39 -17.26
C ALA A 39 -6.76 -7.20 -15.99
N GLY A 40 -7.40 -8.36 -15.82
CA GLY A 40 -7.22 -9.22 -14.63
C GLY A 40 -6.10 -10.26 -14.75
N GLU A 41 -5.55 -10.50 -15.94
CA GLU A 41 -4.61 -11.60 -16.20
C GLU A 41 -3.38 -11.56 -15.28
N GLY A 42 -2.83 -10.36 -15.02
CA GLY A 42 -1.70 -10.18 -14.11
C GLY A 42 -1.97 -10.58 -12.66
N SER A 43 -3.25 -10.74 -12.29
CA SER A 43 -3.70 -11.23 -10.98
C SER A 43 -4.35 -12.62 -11.05
N GLY A 44 -4.17 -13.33 -12.17
CA GLY A 44 -4.71 -14.67 -12.37
C GLY A 44 -6.22 -14.71 -12.58
N ILE A 45 -6.83 -13.62 -13.05
CA ILE A 45 -8.27 -13.50 -13.31
C ILE A 45 -8.47 -13.38 -14.82
N SER A 46 -9.17 -14.34 -15.41
CA SER A 46 -9.47 -14.35 -16.85
C SER A 46 -10.66 -13.46 -17.21
N ASP A 47 -10.72 -13.04 -18.48
CA ASP A 47 -11.87 -12.32 -19.02
C ASP A 47 -13.17 -13.12 -18.87
N ALA A 48 -13.10 -14.46 -19.02
CA ALA A 48 -14.26 -15.34 -18.86
C ALA A 48 -14.85 -15.32 -17.44
N GLU A 49 -14.02 -15.20 -16.40
CA GLU A 49 -14.47 -15.08 -15.02
C GLU A 49 -15.23 -13.77 -14.79
N TYR A 50 -14.81 -12.67 -15.40
CA TYR A 50 -15.55 -11.41 -15.37
C TYR A 50 -16.89 -11.50 -16.08
N VAL A 51 -16.91 -12.08 -17.28
CA VAL A 51 -18.14 -12.29 -18.07
C VAL A 51 -19.15 -13.16 -17.31
N ALA A 52 -18.69 -14.21 -16.63
CA ALA A 52 -19.53 -15.09 -15.81
C ALA A 52 -20.24 -14.34 -14.67
N GLN A 53 -19.73 -13.18 -14.24
CA GLN A 53 -20.35 -12.32 -13.23
C GLN A 53 -21.12 -11.12 -13.83
N GLY A 54 -21.26 -11.09 -15.15
CA GLY A 54 -22.07 -10.10 -15.87
C GLY A 54 -21.30 -8.85 -16.32
N ALA A 55 -19.98 -8.87 -16.33
CA ALA A 55 -19.19 -7.81 -16.96
C ALA A 55 -19.22 -7.94 -18.48
N GLN A 56 -19.06 -6.81 -19.14
CA GLN A 56 -18.74 -6.74 -20.56
C GLN A 56 -17.24 -6.50 -20.73
N ILE A 57 -16.58 -7.39 -21.48
CA ILE A 57 -15.18 -7.16 -21.87
C ILE A 57 -15.15 -6.18 -23.04
N VAL A 58 -14.34 -5.14 -22.90
CA VAL A 58 -14.14 -4.10 -23.91
C VAL A 58 -12.72 -4.15 -24.46
N PRO A 59 -12.52 -3.88 -25.75
CA PRO A 59 -11.24 -4.11 -26.40
C PRO A 59 -10.14 -3.10 -26.02
N THR A 60 -10.52 -1.88 -25.62
CA THR A 60 -9.55 -0.78 -25.40
C THR A 60 -9.72 -0.09 -24.06
N ALA A 61 -8.63 0.55 -23.59
CA ALA A 61 -8.68 1.43 -22.43
C ALA A 61 -9.73 2.54 -22.62
N ALA A 62 -9.83 3.14 -23.80
CA ALA A 62 -10.78 4.21 -24.09
C ALA A 62 -12.24 3.78 -23.82
N ASP A 63 -12.60 2.53 -24.14
CA ASP A 63 -13.93 2.00 -23.88
C ASP A 63 -14.19 1.88 -22.37
N ALA A 64 -13.22 1.37 -21.59
CA ALA A 64 -13.33 1.29 -20.15
C ALA A 64 -13.36 2.69 -19.49
N TRP A 65 -12.51 3.62 -19.94
CA TRP A 65 -12.52 4.99 -19.49
C TRP A 65 -13.76 5.79 -19.92
N GLY A 66 -14.51 5.33 -20.90
CA GLY A 66 -15.80 5.87 -21.31
C GLY A 66 -16.91 5.76 -20.24
N ALA A 67 -16.69 4.99 -19.18
CA ALA A 67 -17.63 4.79 -18.08
C ALA A 67 -17.79 6.03 -17.18
N GLU A 68 -18.89 6.12 -16.43
CA GLU A 68 -19.18 7.23 -15.51
C GLU A 68 -18.28 7.20 -14.26
N MET A 69 -17.88 5.99 -13.81
CA MET A 69 -16.89 5.77 -12.75
C MET A 69 -15.81 4.85 -13.25
N VAL A 70 -14.56 5.22 -13.06
CA VAL A 70 -13.39 4.38 -13.36
C VAL A 70 -12.74 3.94 -12.06
N VAL A 71 -12.53 2.63 -11.93
CA VAL A 71 -11.91 1.98 -10.77
C VAL A 71 -10.56 1.42 -11.18
N LYS A 72 -9.50 1.90 -10.55
CA LYS A 72 -8.11 1.50 -10.80
C LYS A 72 -7.41 1.10 -9.49
N VAL A 73 -6.17 0.71 -9.60
CA VAL A 73 -5.27 0.50 -8.45
C VAL A 73 -4.32 1.69 -8.30
N LYS A 74 -3.68 2.12 -9.38
CA LYS A 74 -2.66 3.18 -9.37
C LYS A 74 -3.16 4.47 -10.00
N GLU A 75 -2.49 5.54 -9.62
CA GLU A 75 -2.68 6.86 -10.21
C GLU A 75 -2.57 6.80 -11.74
N PRO A 76 -3.40 7.56 -12.47
CA PRO A 76 -3.28 7.66 -13.91
C PRO A 76 -1.93 8.22 -14.35
N LEU A 77 -1.39 7.65 -15.41
CA LEU A 77 -0.19 8.15 -16.08
C LEU A 77 -0.54 9.16 -17.18
N PRO A 78 0.43 9.97 -17.66
CA PRO A 78 0.17 10.98 -18.69
C PRO A 78 -0.55 10.46 -19.93
N ALA A 79 -0.33 9.22 -20.33
CA ALA A 79 -1.03 8.57 -21.44
C ALA A 79 -2.54 8.41 -21.22
N GLU A 80 -3.00 8.43 -19.96
CA GLU A 80 -4.40 8.31 -19.59
C GLU A 80 -5.11 9.67 -19.41
N TYR A 81 -4.37 10.78 -19.35
CA TYR A 81 -4.95 12.11 -19.08
C TYR A 81 -5.91 12.58 -20.18
N GLY A 82 -5.79 12.05 -21.39
CA GLY A 82 -6.72 12.31 -22.50
C GLY A 82 -8.14 11.79 -22.26
N PHE A 83 -8.34 10.88 -21.31
CA PHE A 83 -9.65 10.34 -20.95
C PHE A 83 -10.39 11.18 -19.91
N PHE A 84 -9.72 12.14 -19.27
CA PHE A 84 -10.32 12.95 -18.22
C PHE A 84 -11.40 13.87 -18.78
N ARG A 85 -12.51 13.93 -18.07
CA ARG A 85 -13.65 14.77 -18.44
C ARG A 85 -14.46 15.17 -17.21
N ARG A 86 -15.22 16.22 -17.34
CA ARG A 86 -16.14 16.67 -16.28
C ARG A 86 -17.11 15.54 -15.90
N ASN A 87 -17.39 15.44 -14.61
CA ASN A 87 -18.27 14.44 -14.00
C ASN A 87 -17.77 12.98 -14.04
N LEU A 88 -16.56 12.73 -14.53
CA LEU A 88 -15.95 11.42 -14.33
C LEU A 88 -15.61 11.24 -12.84
N VAL A 89 -16.01 10.12 -12.26
CA VAL A 89 -15.53 9.69 -10.94
C VAL A 89 -14.33 8.77 -11.16
N LEU A 90 -13.19 9.15 -10.64
CA LEU A 90 -11.97 8.33 -10.66
C LEU A 90 -11.70 7.84 -9.24
N TYR A 91 -11.76 6.54 -9.01
CA TYR A 91 -11.64 5.88 -7.73
C TYR A 91 -10.42 4.95 -7.71
N THR A 92 -9.35 5.36 -7.05
CA THR A 92 -8.02 4.70 -7.09
C THR A 92 -7.09 5.28 -6.03
N TYR A 93 -5.88 4.72 -5.85
CA TYR A 93 -4.77 5.47 -5.24
C TYR A 93 -4.38 6.61 -6.18
N LEU A 94 -4.25 7.82 -5.65
CA LEU A 94 -3.93 9.01 -6.45
C LEU A 94 -2.56 9.61 -6.14
N HIS A 95 -2.11 9.53 -4.89
CA HIS A 95 -0.82 10.07 -4.42
C HIS A 95 -0.59 11.55 -4.79
N LEU A 96 -1.66 12.36 -4.82
CA LEU A 96 -1.65 13.70 -5.40
C LEU A 96 -0.64 14.66 -4.75
N ALA A 97 -0.32 14.48 -3.47
CA ALA A 97 0.68 15.33 -2.80
C ALA A 97 2.09 15.23 -3.45
N ALA A 98 2.39 14.12 -4.14
CA ALA A 98 3.62 13.92 -4.90
C ALA A 98 3.47 14.18 -6.41
N GLU A 99 2.24 14.32 -6.91
CA GLU A 99 1.90 14.31 -8.35
C GLU A 99 1.25 15.65 -8.78
N GLU A 100 2.06 16.72 -8.87
CA GLU A 100 1.58 18.07 -9.20
C GLU A 100 0.85 18.12 -10.55
N ALA A 101 1.45 17.51 -11.60
CA ALA A 101 0.87 17.52 -12.95
C ALA A 101 -0.48 16.81 -13.01
N LEU A 102 -0.61 15.67 -12.33
CA LEU A 102 -1.86 14.93 -12.23
C LEU A 102 -2.91 15.74 -11.46
N THR A 103 -2.51 16.36 -10.33
CA THR A 103 -3.41 17.18 -9.51
C THR A 103 -4.02 18.31 -10.32
N LYS A 104 -3.19 19.08 -11.04
CA LYS A 104 -3.65 20.16 -11.93
C LYS A 104 -4.59 19.62 -13.01
N LYS A 105 -4.21 18.53 -13.66
CA LYS A 105 -4.99 17.96 -14.75
C LYS A 105 -6.36 17.43 -14.30
N LEU A 106 -6.45 16.80 -13.14
CA LEU A 106 -7.73 16.35 -12.56
C LEU A 106 -8.64 17.53 -12.23
N ALA A 107 -8.10 18.58 -11.58
CA ALA A 107 -8.85 19.78 -11.24
C ALA A 107 -9.34 20.48 -12.52
N GLU A 108 -8.46 20.79 -13.48
CA GLU A 108 -8.82 21.45 -14.75
C GLU A 108 -9.90 20.72 -15.54
N SER A 109 -9.85 19.39 -15.53
CA SER A 109 -10.81 18.55 -16.24
C SER A 109 -12.15 18.36 -15.49
N GLY A 110 -12.24 18.81 -14.24
CA GLY A 110 -13.44 18.66 -13.42
C GLY A 110 -13.74 17.21 -13.01
N VAL A 111 -12.71 16.37 -12.90
CA VAL A 111 -12.81 14.97 -12.44
C VAL A 111 -13.07 14.96 -10.93
N ALA A 112 -13.97 14.10 -10.48
CA ALA A 112 -14.14 13.75 -9.08
C ALA A 112 -13.09 12.67 -8.72
N GLY A 113 -11.93 13.10 -8.24
CA GLY A 113 -10.84 12.22 -7.82
C GLY A 113 -11.05 11.72 -6.40
N VAL A 114 -11.34 10.43 -6.25
CA VAL A 114 -11.55 9.78 -4.95
C VAL A 114 -10.35 8.89 -4.65
N ALA A 115 -9.53 9.35 -3.71
CA ALA A 115 -8.29 8.70 -3.35
C ALA A 115 -8.49 7.65 -2.25
N TYR A 116 -8.06 6.42 -2.48
CA TYR A 116 -8.10 5.35 -1.49
C TYR A 116 -7.38 5.72 -0.20
N GLU A 117 -6.23 6.35 -0.32
CA GLU A 117 -5.33 6.69 0.79
C GLU A 117 -5.81 7.82 1.70
N THR A 118 -6.83 8.56 1.29
CA THR A 118 -7.41 9.66 2.10
C THR A 118 -8.80 9.35 2.63
N ILE A 119 -9.35 8.17 2.34
CA ILE A 119 -10.54 7.67 3.03
C ILE A 119 -10.14 7.32 4.46
N GLU A 120 -10.58 8.13 5.42
CA GLU A 120 -10.18 8.07 6.82
C GLU A 120 -11.40 7.96 7.73
N LEU A 121 -11.40 6.94 8.60
CA LEU A 121 -12.45 6.72 9.59
C LEU A 121 -12.35 7.72 10.75
N ALA A 122 -13.36 7.73 11.61
CA ALA A 122 -13.44 8.66 12.74
C ALA A 122 -12.31 8.49 13.76
N ASP A 123 -11.74 7.29 13.85
CA ASP A 123 -10.59 6.97 14.70
C ASP A 123 -9.24 7.29 14.07
N GLY A 124 -9.22 7.91 12.88
CA GLY A 124 -8.01 8.24 12.12
C GLY A 124 -7.43 7.07 11.34
N SER A 125 -8.05 5.89 11.36
CA SER A 125 -7.58 4.75 10.59
C SER A 125 -7.87 4.90 9.08
N LEU A 126 -6.99 4.33 8.25
CA LEU A 126 -7.04 4.37 6.80
C LEU A 126 -7.39 2.99 6.24
N PRO A 127 -8.68 2.64 6.14
CA PRO A 127 -9.13 1.27 5.88
C PRO A 127 -8.69 0.75 4.52
N LEU A 128 -8.48 1.61 3.53
CA LEU A 128 -8.09 1.18 2.18
C LEU A 128 -6.56 1.13 1.98
N LEU A 129 -5.77 1.75 2.86
CA LEU A 129 -4.32 1.53 2.92
C LEU A 129 -3.93 0.25 3.68
N ARG A 130 -4.74 -0.11 4.68
CA ARG A 130 -4.46 -1.22 5.58
C ARG A 130 -4.14 -2.54 4.85
N PRO A 131 -4.91 -3.00 3.83
CA PRO A 131 -4.62 -4.27 3.15
C PRO A 131 -3.24 -4.30 2.51
N MET A 132 -2.82 -3.19 1.91
CA MET A 132 -1.50 -3.11 1.28
C MET A 132 -0.37 -3.06 2.32
N SER A 133 -0.60 -2.42 3.46
CA SER A 133 0.31 -2.47 4.60
C SER A 133 0.44 -3.88 5.19
N GLU A 134 -0.65 -4.64 5.25
CA GLU A 134 -0.64 -6.04 5.69
C GLU A 134 0.13 -6.95 4.72
N VAL A 135 -0.06 -6.77 3.42
CA VAL A 135 0.70 -7.50 2.38
C VAL A 135 2.18 -7.13 2.45
N ALA A 136 2.51 -5.84 2.50
CA ALA A 136 3.89 -5.37 2.56
C ALA A 136 4.64 -5.91 3.78
N GLY A 137 4.03 -5.89 4.96
CA GLY A 137 4.61 -6.42 6.18
C GLY A 137 4.90 -7.93 6.09
N ARG A 138 3.98 -8.70 5.51
CA ARG A 138 4.18 -10.15 5.30
C ARG A 138 5.29 -10.42 4.29
N MET A 139 5.31 -9.67 3.20
CA MET A 139 6.37 -9.77 2.18
C MET A 139 7.74 -9.40 2.72
N ALA A 140 7.85 -8.42 3.62
CA ALA A 140 9.13 -7.99 4.19
C ALA A 140 9.90 -9.16 4.81
N VAL A 141 9.20 -10.06 5.50
CA VAL A 141 9.80 -11.27 6.07
C VAL A 141 10.16 -12.29 4.98
N GLN A 142 9.27 -12.50 4.00
CA GLN A 142 9.50 -13.44 2.91
C GLN A 142 10.75 -13.06 2.10
N VAL A 143 10.85 -11.80 1.66
CA VAL A 143 12.03 -11.33 0.91
C VAL A 143 13.27 -11.26 1.78
N GLY A 144 13.12 -10.86 3.06
CA GLY A 144 14.21 -10.83 4.03
C GLY A 144 14.81 -12.21 4.27
N ALA A 145 13.97 -13.24 4.42
CA ALA A 145 14.40 -14.62 4.55
C ALA A 145 15.17 -15.10 3.32
N THR A 146 14.68 -14.78 2.11
CA THR A 146 15.37 -15.10 0.86
C THR A 146 16.72 -14.38 0.75
N CYS A 147 16.78 -13.10 1.16
CA CYS A 147 18.04 -12.35 1.14
C CYS A 147 19.08 -12.86 2.16
N LEU A 148 18.67 -13.63 3.18
CA LEU A 148 19.60 -14.27 4.11
C LEU A 148 20.33 -15.47 3.51
N GLU A 149 19.90 -15.99 2.36
CA GLU A 149 20.56 -17.07 1.64
C GLU A 149 21.92 -16.62 1.07
N LYS A 150 22.89 -17.54 1.00
CA LYS A 150 24.25 -17.22 0.51
C LYS A 150 24.26 -16.70 -0.93
N GLU A 151 23.47 -17.29 -1.79
CA GLU A 151 23.36 -16.93 -3.22
C GLU A 151 22.76 -15.53 -3.42
N ARG A 152 22.16 -14.94 -2.37
CA ARG A 152 21.59 -13.58 -2.36
C ARG A 152 22.44 -12.56 -1.61
N GLY A 153 23.66 -12.94 -1.21
CA GLY A 153 24.57 -12.09 -0.45
C GLY A 153 24.40 -12.19 1.07
N GLY A 154 23.44 -12.96 1.55
CA GLY A 154 23.16 -13.16 2.96
C GLY A 154 24.21 -14.02 3.68
N LYS A 155 24.13 -14.08 4.99
CA LYS A 155 25.07 -14.85 5.83
C LYS A 155 24.71 -16.34 5.99
N GLY A 156 23.66 -16.82 5.33
CA GLY A 156 23.25 -18.22 5.35
C GLY A 156 22.52 -18.62 6.62
N VAL A 157 21.59 -17.79 7.09
CA VAL A 157 20.76 -18.05 8.29
C VAL A 157 19.36 -18.46 7.86
N LEU A 158 18.91 -19.61 8.38
CA LEU A 158 17.52 -20.04 8.29
C LEU A 158 16.74 -19.46 9.49
N LEU A 159 15.68 -18.71 9.24
CA LEU A 159 14.95 -17.99 10.30
C LEU A 159 14.41 -18.93 11.39
N GLY A 160 13.85 -20.08 11.02
CA GLY A 160 13.34 -21.06 11.97
C GLY A 160 14.41 -21.90 12.69
N GLY A 161 15.64 -21.89 12.19
CA GLY A 161 16.68 -22.82 12.60
C GLY A 161 16.28 -24.28 12.36
N VAL A 162 17.03 -25.20 12.95
CA VAL A 162 16.68 -26.62 13.08
C VAL A 162 17.06 -27.10 14.49
N PRO A 163 16.59 -28.25 14.96
CA PRO A 163 17.01 -28.77 16.28
C PRO A 163 18.54 -28.75 16.45
N GLY A 164 19.01 -28.13 17.53
CA GLY A 164 20.43 -27.96 17.82
C GLY A 164 21.09 -26.71 17.26
N THR A 165 20.38 -25.87 16.45
CA THR A 165 20.88 -24.59 15.96
C THR A 165 20.08 -23.41 16.53
N ARG A 166 20.67 -22.22 16.54
CA ARG A 166 19.93 -21.03 16.90
C ARG A 166 18.91 -20.64 15.84
N ARG A 167 17.81 -20.03 16.24
CA ARG A 167 16.84 -19.39 15.34
C ARG A 167 17.37 -18.03 14.88
N GLY A 168 16.95 -17.60 13.70
CA GLY A 168 17.21 -16.25 13.20
C GLY A 168 16.52 -15.19 14.06
N ARG A 169 17.19 -14.04 14.23
CA ARG A 169 16.70 -12.89 14.99
C ARG A 169 16.13 -11.86 14.03
N VAL A 170 14.82 -11.61 14.13
CA VAL A 170 14.10 -10.59 13.36
C VAL A 170 13.76 -9.43 14.27
N VAL A 171 14.25 -8.24 13.93
CA VAL A 171 13.98 -7.00 14.64
C VAL A 171 13.07 -6.14 13.77
N ILE A 172 11.96 -5.69 14.33
CA ILE A 172 10.93 -4.93 13.63
C ILE A 172 10.83 -3.56 14.32
N LEU A 173 11.09 -2.50 13.55
CA LEU A 173 10.99 -1.12 14.00
C LEU A 173 9.61 -0.57 13.64
N GLY A 174 8.76 -0.41 14.66
CA GLY A 174 7.35 -0.02 14.54
C GLY A 174 6.38 -1.20 14.63
N GLY A 175 5.45 -1.17 15.57
CA GLY A 175 4.45 -2.20 15.83
C GLY A 175 3.09 -1.96 15.17
N GLY A 176 2.99 -1.04 14.20
CA GLY A 176 1.77 -0.75 13.44
C GLY A 176 1.32 -1.92 12.56
N VAL A 177 0.46 -1.64 11.57
CA VAL A 177 -0.10 -2.68 10.67
C VAL A 177 1.00 -3.46 9.95
N VAL A 178 2.01 -2.78 9.41
CA VAL A 178 3.17 -3.40 8.74
C VAL A 178 3.95 -4.27 9.72
N GLY A 179 4.33 -3.71 10.88
CA GLY A 179 5.15 -4.42 11.88
C GLY A 179 4.45 -5.65 12.46
N ARG A 180 3.15 -5.53 12.81
CA ARG A 180 2.37 -6.68 13.27
C ARG A 180 2.28 -7.77 12.20
N SER A 181 2.08 -7.39 10.94
CA SER A 181 2.03 -8.36 9.84
C SER A 181 3.37 -9.03 9.60
N SER A 182 4.48 -8.29 9.76
CA SER A 182 5.82 -8.86 9.75
C SER A 182 6.04 -9.82 10.92
N ALA A 183 5.65 -9.44 12.14
CA ALA A 183 5.75 -10.30 13.32
C ALA A 183 4.97 -11.60 13.13
N THR A 184 3.74 -11.54 12.56
CA THR A 184 2.94 -12.73 12.25
C THR A 184 3.71 -13.75 11.42
N ILE A 185 4.36 -13.31 10.35
CA ILE A 185 5.09 -14.21 9.44
C ILE A 185 6.40 -14.68 10.07
N ALA A 186 7.16 -13.78 10.71
CA ALA A 186 8.43 -14.12 11.33
C ALA A 186 8.26 -15.16 12.46
N ILE A 187 7.23 -15.00 13.30
CA ILE A 187 6.84 -15.97 14.33
C ILE A 187 6.42 -17.29 13.70
N GLY A 188 5.57 -17.23 12.65
CA GLY A 188 5.13 -18.42 11.91
C GLY A 188 6.26 -19.19 11.26
N MET A 189 7.35 -18.53 10.87
CA MET A 189 8.58 -19.16 10.37
C MET A 189 9.50 -19.65 11.51
N GLY A 190 9.14 -19.44 12.76
CA GLY A 190 9.89 -19.89 13.92
C GLY A 190 11.06 -19.00 14.32
N ALA A 191 11.14 -17.77 13.85
CA ALA A 191 12.18 -16.81 14.23
C ALA A 191 12.06 -16.34 15.69
N GLN A 192 13.14 -15.80 16.24
CA GLN A 192 13.10 -14.95 17.43
C GLN A 192 12.73 -13.53 16.99
N VAL A 193 11.61 -13.03 17.52
CA VAL A 193 11.06 -11.73 17.04
C VAL A 193 11.04 -10.72 18.16
N THR A 194 11.66 -9.55 17.90
CA THR A 194 11.63 -8.37 18.76
C THR A 194 10.98 -7.23 17.99
N VAL A 195 9.95 -6.60 18.58
CA VAL A 195 9.27 -5.41 18.00
C VAL A 195 9.56 -4.21 18.90
N LEU A 196 9.98 -3.10 18.28
CA LEU A 196 10.20 -1.84 18.98
C LEU A 196 9.12 -0.82 18.57
N ASP A 197 8.43 -0.26 19.55
CA ASP A 197 7.45 0.82 19.34
C ASP A 197 7.56 1.86 20.48
N VAL A 198 7.02 3.05 20.27
CA VAL A 198 6.94 4.11 21.29
C VAL A 198 5.62 4.10 22.05
N ARG A 199 4.62 3.36 21.60
CA ARG A 199 3.27 3.32 22.18
C ARG A 199 3.08 2.08 23.04
N ALA A 200 2.81 2.29 24.32
CA ALA A 200 2.57 1.19 25.26
C ALA A 200 1.39 0.32 24.85
N GLU A 201 0.30 0.92 24.35
CA GLU A 201 -0.90 0.19 23.92
C GLU A 201 -0.60 -0.72 22.71
N THR A 202 0.27 -0.30 21.80
CA THR A 202 0.71 -1.12 20.66
C THR A 202 1.48 -2.35 21.16
N MET A 203 2.41 -2.14 22.09
CA MET A 203 3.22 -3.23 22.66
C MET A 203 2.36 -4.22 23.44
N ALA A 204 1.48 -3.73 24.30
CA ALA A 204 0.53 -4.58 25.05
C ALA A 204 -0.35 -5.43 24.11
N TYR A 205 -0.88 -4.79 23.06
CA TYR A 205 -1.68 -5.50 22.06
C TYR A 205 -0.89 -6.60 21.33
N LEU A 206 0.40 -6.35 21.02
CA LEU A 206 1.24 -7.37 20.37
C LEU A 206 1.49 -8.55 21.32
N GLU A 207 1.72 -8.30 22.60
CA GLU A 207 1.89 -9.35 23.62
C GLU A 207 0.59 -10.15 23.82
N ASP A 208 -0.56 -9.49 23.84
CA ASP A 208 -1.86 -10.17 23.94
C ASP A 208 -2.12 -11.09 22.73
N VAL A 209 -1.76 -10.64 21.51
CA VAL A 209 -1.99 -11.40 20.27
C VAL A 209 -1.00 -12.54 20.08
N PHE A 210 0.27 -12.34 20.41
CA PHE A 210 1.34 -13.30 20.12
C PHE A 210 1.82 -14.06 21.36
N GLY A 211 1.40 -13.65 22.54
CA GLY A 211 1.87 -14.24 23.80
C GLY A 211 3.39 -14.18 23.93
N GLY A 212 4.01 -15.19 24.45
CA GLY A 212 5.47 -15.25 24.60
C GLY A 212 6.29 -15.45 23.30
N ALA A 213 5.66 -15.40 22.12
CA ALA A 213 6.35 -15.57 20.85
C ALA A 213 6.98 -14.27 20.31
N VAL A 214 6.65 -13.12 20.90
CA VAL A 214 7.22 -11.81 20.58
C VAL A 214 7.84 -11.19 21.84
N GLU A 215 8.99 -10.54 21.68
CA GLU A 215 9.53 -9.62 22.65
C GLU A 215 9.17 -8.20 22.21
N THR A 216 8.67 -7.38 23.13
CA THR A 216 8.42 -5.97 22.85
C THR A 216 9.41 -5.10 23.64
N LEU A 217 9.97 -4.07 22.98
CA LEU A 217 10.88 -3.12 23.59
C LEU A 217 10.43 -1.69 23.28
N TYR A 218 10.63 -0.78 24.25
CA TYR A 218 10.42 0.64 24.00
C TYR A 218 11.47 1.14 23.00
N SER A 219 11.02 1.83 21.96
CA SER A 219 11.87 2.35 20.89
C SER A 219 12.64 3.58 21.36
N ASN A 220 13.82 3.36 21.93
CA ASN A 220 14.81 4.37 22.29
C ASN A 220 16.17 4.01 21.66
N PRO A 221 17.11 4.95 21.61
CA PRO A 221 18.40 4.73 20.94
C PRO A 221 19.19 3.52 21.47
N VAL A 222 19.14 3.24 22.78
CA VAL A 222 19.88 2.13 23.41
C VAL A 222 19.28 0.80 22.99
N ASN A 223 17.97 0.64 23.13
CA ASN A 223 17.27 -0.59 22.75
C ASN A 223 17.38 -0.88 21.25
N ILE A 224 17.28 0.18 20.42
CA ILE A 224 17.47 0.06 18.96
C ILE A 224 18.89 -0.43 18.65
N GLU A 225 19.92 0.18 19.24
CA GLU A 225 21.31 -0.22 19.00
C GLU A 225 21.55 -1.68 19.40
N GLU A 226 21.12 -2.09 20.59
CA GLU A 226 21.32 -3.46 21.07
C GLU A 226 20.59 -4.50 20.22
N ALA A 227 19.35 -4.21 19.84
CA ALA A 227 18.54 -5.13 19.03
C ALA A 227 19.11 -5.25 17.59
N VAL A 228 19.38 -4.12 16.93
CA VAL A 228 19.85 -4.09 15.53
C VAL A 228 21.21 -4.74 15.37
N LYS A 229 22.15 -4.50 16.30
CA LYS A 229 23.50 -5.13 16.27
C LYS A 229 23.46 -6.65 16.24
N ARG A 230 22.45 -7.25 16.88
CA ARG A 230 22.29 -8.72 17.00
C ARG A 230 21.35 -9.31 15.95
N ALA A 231 20.69 -8.47 15.15
CA ALA A 231 19.68 -8.91 14.18
C ALA A 231 20.32 -9.66 13.00
N ASP A 232 19.60 -10.67 12.53
CA ASP A 232 19.84 -11.27 11.23
C ASP A 232 19.05 -10.55 10.15
N LEU A 233 17.82 -10.13 10.50
CA LEU A 233 16.92 -9.36 9.64
C LEU A 233 16.35 -8.17 10.43
N VAL A 234 16.49 -6.97 9.89
CA VAL A 234 15.84 -5.75 10.40
C VAL A 234 14.76 -5.31 9.42
N ILE A 235 13.56 -5.05 9.93
CA ILE A 235 12.43 -4.57 9.14
C ILE A 235 12.04 -3.18 9.62
N GLY A 236 12.21 -2.17 8.74
CA GLY A 236 11.71 -0.81 8.93
C GLY A 236 10.21 -0.75 8.62
N ALA A 237 9.39 -0.56 9.67
CA ALA A 237 7.93 -0.55 9.59
C ALA A 237 7.32 0.73 10.22
N VAL A 238 8.12 1.79 10.36
CA VAL A 238 7.67 3.08 10.90
C VAL A 238 7.11 3.92 9.76
N LEU A 239 5.85 4.26 9.88
CA LEU A 239 5.15 5.21 9.01
C LEU A 239 4.58 6.33 9.87
N VAL A 240 4.87 7.57 9.51
CA VAL A 240 4.26 8.76 10.12
C VAL A 240 3.37 9.40 9.08
N THR A 241 2.06 9.37 9.32
CA THR A 241 1.08 9.94 8.39
C THR A 241 1.33 11.43 8.19
N GLY A 242 1.55 11.85 6.94
CA GLY A 242 1.78 13.25 6.59
C GLY A 242 3.16 13.82 6.98
N ALA A 243 4.10 12.99 7.43
CA ALA A 243 5.46 13.43 7.77
C ALA A 243 6.51 12.38 7.40
N VAL A 244 7.75 12.81 7.29
CA VAL A 244 8.89 11.90 7.09
C VAL A 244 9.19 11.18 8.41
N ALA A 245 9.35 9.86 8.36
CA ALA A 245 9.72 9.06 9.52
C ALA A 245 11.13 9.47 10.04
N PRO A 246 11.35 9.47 11.36
CA PRO A 246 12.69 9.71 11.91
C PRO A 246 13.64 8.58 11.50
N LYS A 247 14.91 8.93 11.26
CA LYS A 247 15.96 7.93 11.00
C LYS A 247 16.38 7.28 12.31
N LEU A 248 15.88 6.06 12.53
CA LEU A 248 16.12 5.28 13.74
C LEU A 248 17.41 4.47 13.70
N VAL A 249 17.83 4.08 12.50
CA VAL A 249 19.06 3.30 12.28
C VAL A 249 20.01 4.14 11.44
N SER A 250 21.14 4.53 12.02
CA SER A 250 22.20 5.28 11.35
C SER A 250 23.08 4.38 10.50
N GLU A 251 23.87 4.96 9.60
CA GLU A 251 24.87 4.23 8.82
C GLU A 251 25.94 3.60 9.73
N GLU A 252 26.34 4.29 10.81
CA GLU A 252 27.26 3.73 11.80
C GLU A 252 26.70 2.46 12.44
N LEU A 253 25.41 2.45 12.77
CA LEU A 253 24.77 1.28 13.37
C LEU A 253 24.66 0.12 12.37
N ILE A 254 24.40 0.40 11.09
CA ILE A 254 24.47 -0.61 10.02
C ILE A 254 25.86 -1.23 9.96
N GLY A 255 26.91 -0.43 10.08
CA GLY A 255 28.29 -0.92 10.13
C GLY A 255 28.61 -1.82 11.33
N LYS A 256 27.80 -1.81 12.40
CA LYS A 256 27.94 -2.67 13.57
C LYS A 256 27.17 -4.00 13.43
N MET A 257 26.36 -4.19 12.41
CA MET A 257 25.67 -5.46 12.14
C MET A 257 26.66 -6.51 11.60
N GLU A 258 26.34 -7.79 11.78
CA GLU A 258 27.11 -8.86 11.17
C GLU A 258 27.01 -8.79 9.63
N LYS A 259 28.11 -9.00 8.92
CA LYS A 259 28.12 -9.05 7.45
C LYS A 259 27.16 -10.14 6.93
N GLY A 260 26.40 -9.82 5.91
CA GLY A 260 25.37 -10.69 5.34
C GLY A 260 24.06 -10.70 6.14
N SER A 261 23.94 -9.85 7.18
CA SER A 261 22.61 -9.50 7.73
C SER A 261 21.80 -8.73 6.69
N VAL A 262 20.50 -8.70 6.87
CA VAL A 262 19.56 -8.12 5.90
C VAL A 262 18.74 -6.99 6.52
N VAL A 263 18.51 -5.95 5.73
CA VAL A 263 17.62 -4.84 6.07
C VAL A 263 16.53 -4.72 5.00
N VAL A 264 15.29 -4.63 5.43
CA VAL A 264 14.12 -4.35 4.57
C VAL A 264 13.41 -3.11 5.11
N ASP A 265 13.41 -2.01 4.37
CA ASP A 265 12.65 -0.82 4.76
C ASP A 265 11.38 -0.71 3.92
N VAL A 266 10.23 -1.00 4.54
CA VAL A 266 8.93 -1.05 3.88
C VAL A 266 8.42 0.35 3.50
N ALA A 267 8.81 1.37 4.24
CA ALA A 267 8.37 2.75 4.05
C ALA A 267 9.40 3.61 3.28
N VAL A 268 10.31 2.99 2.54
CA VAL A 268 11.42 3.66 1.85
C VAL A 268 10.97 4.76 0.89
N ASP A 269 9.83 4.60 0.21
CA ASP A 269 9.22 5.59 -0.70
C ASP A 269 8.71 6.85 0.03
N GLN A 270 8.47 6.75 1.33
CA GLN A 270 8.08 7.85 2.22
C GLN A 270 9.24 8.29 3.13
N GLY A 271 10.46 8.07 2.69
CA GLY A 271 11.68 8.43 3.39
C GLY A 271 12.28 7.33 4.26
N GLY A 272 11.52 6.33 4.69
CA GLY A 272 11.99 5.22 5.51
C GLY A 272 12.58 5.60 6.88
N CYS A 273 12.80 4.64 7.76
CA CYS A 273 13.39 4.86 9.08
C CYS A 273 14.87 4.44 9.19
N ILE A 274 15.47 3.95 8.12
CA ILE A 274 16.86 3.49 8.08
C ILE A 274 17.65 4.43 7.16
N ALA A 275 18.73 5.02 7.67
CA ALA A 275 19.47 6.09 6.98
C ALA A 275 20.10 5.65 5.66
N THR A 276 20.55 4.40 5.56
CA THR A 276 21.18 3.82 4.37
C THR A 276 20.21 3.32 3.32
N CYS A 277 18.91 3.30 3.63
CA CYS A 277 17.88 2.82 2.70
C CYS A 277 17.54 3.87 1.65
N ARG A 278 17.54 3.45 0.39
CA ARG A 278 17.13 4.22 -0.80
C ARG A 278 16.29 3.35 -1.71
N PRO A 279 15.30 3.93 -2.43
CA PRO A 279 14.45 3.16 -3.34
C PRO A 279 15.25 2.38 -4.39
N THR A 280 14.84 1.13 -4.60
CA THR A 280 15.32 0.23 -5.64
C THR A 280 14.17 -0.16 -6.57
N ASN A 281 14.32 -1.20 -7.37
CA ASN A 281 13.28 -1.73 -8.23
C ASN A 281 13.34 -3.26 -8.28
N HIS A 282 12.35 -3.90 -8.90
CA HIS A 282 12.27 -5.35 -8.98
C HIS A 282 13.35 -6.00 -9.90
N ASP A 283 14.02 -5.23 -10.75
CA ASP A 283 15.13 -5.74 -11.59
C ASP A 283 16.43 -5.80 -10.80
N HIS A 284 16.67 -4.81 -9.94
CA HIS A 284 17.79 -4.71 -9.03
C HIS A 284 17.30 -4.45 -7.61
N PRO A 285 16.71 -5.46 -6.93
CA PRO A 285 15.97 -5.24 -5.69
C PRO A 285 16.85 -4.97 -4.48
N THR A 286 18.12 -5.36 -4.56
CA THR A 286 19.06 -5.31 -3.43
C THR A 286 20.33 -4.56 -3.78
N TYR A 287 20.96 -4.03 -2.74
CA TYR A 287 22.34 -3.51 -2.77
C TYR A 287 22.97 -3.76 -1.39
N GLU A 288 24.26 -3.54 -1.28
CA GLU A 288 25.02 -3.76 -0.05
C GLU A 288 25.58 -2.44 0.50
N VAL A 289 25.50 -2.24 1.81
CA VAL A 289 26.19 -1.17 2.55
C VAL A 289 26.86 -1.80 3.76
N SER A 290 28.17 -1.59 3.91
CA SER A 290 28.97 -2.13 5.02
C SER A 290 28.86 -3.66 5.20
N GLY A 291 28.62 -4.42 4.12
CA GLY A 291 28.42 -5.85 4.17
C GLY A 291 27.01 -6.29 4.57
N VAL A 292 26.06 -5.37 4.70
CA VAL A 292 24.65 -5.64 5.00
C VAL A 292 23.80 -5.52 3.73
N VAL A 293 22.99 -6.52 3.43
CA VAL A 293 22.10 -6.55 2.26
C VAL A 293 20.88 -5.69 2.52
N HIS A 294 20.59 -4.76 1.63
CA HIS A 294 19.43 -3.86 1.70
C HIS A 294 18.41 -4.24 0.61
N TYR A 295 17.18 -4.51 1.00
CA TYR A 295 16.04 -4.66 0.10
C TYR A 295 15.08 -3.47 0.32
N CYS A 296 14.95 -2.61 -0.70
CA CYS A 296 14.25 -1.34 -0.59
C CYS A 296 13.34 -1.09 -1.81
N VAL A 297 12.63 -2.12 -2.28
CA VAL A 297 11.72 -2.00 -3.42
C VAL A 297 10.42 -1.31 -2.99
N PRO A 298 10.06 -0.14 -3.55
CA PRO A 298 8.77 0.48 -3.33
C PRO A 298 7.64 -0.38 -3.88
N ASN A 299 6.43 -0.21 -3.34
CA ASN A 299 5.26 -0.94 -3.83
C ASN A 299 5.42 -2.47 -3.82
N MET A 300 6.02 -3.01 -2.77
CA MET A 300 6.17 -4.47 -2.57
C MET A 300 4.88 -5.26 -2.87
N PRO A 301 3.67 -4.79 -2.49
CA PRO A 301 2.43 -5.51 -2.77
C PRO A 301 2.17 -5.79 -4.26
N GLY A 302 2.71 -5.00 -5.17
CA GLY A 302 2.60 -5.21 -6.62
C GLY A 302 3.21 -6.54 -7.08
N ALA A 303 4.24 -7.04 -6.39
CA ALA A 303 4.90 -8.31 -6.72
C ALA A 303 4.06 -9.56 -6.40
N VAL A 304 3.04 -9.43 -5.55
CA VAL A 304 2.09 -10.50 -5.20
C VAL A 304 0.68 -10.06 -5.59
N SER A 305 0.52 -9.74 -6.86
CA SER A 305 -0.65 -9.09 -7.45
C SER A 305 -1.95 -9.85 -7.19
N GLN A 306 -1.95 -11.18 -7.22
CA GLN A 306 -3.13 -11.99 -6.93
C GLN A 306 -3.64 -11.73 -5.51
N THR A 307 -2.80 -11.92 -4.49
CA THR A 307 -3.18 -11.65 -3.09
C THR A 307 -3.57 -10.19 -2.89
N SER A 308 -2.80 -9.27 -3.46
CA SER A 308 -2.99 -7.82 -3.30
C SER A 308 -4.29 -7.33 -3.94
N THR A 309 -4.65 -7.84 -5.12
CA THR A 309 -5.93 -7.52 -5.78
C THR A 309 -7.11 -7.94 -4.92
N TRP A 310 -7.14 -9.18 -4.43
CA TRP A 310 -8.22 -9.64 -3.56
C TRP A 310 -8.27 -8.85 -2.24
N ALA A 311 -7.14 -8.64 -1.59
CA ALA A 311 -7.08 -7.89 -0.33
C ALA A 311 -7.57 -6.44 -0.49
N LEU A 312 -7.16 -5.76 -1.56
CA LEU A 312 -7.57 -4.39 -1.84
C LEU A 312 -9.05 -4.30 -2.18
N THR A 313 -9.51 -5.11 -3.14
CA THR A 313 -10.89 -5.03 -3.65
C THR A 313 -11.91 -5.42 -2.60
N ASN A 314 -11.61 -6.31 -1.68
CA ASN A 314 -12.48 -6.64 -0.55
C ASN A 314 -12.84 -5.41 0.31
N THR A 315 -11.96 -4.42 0.38
CA THR A 315 -12.20 -3.20 1.17
C THR A 315 -12.72 -2.03 0.32
N THR A 316 -12.26 -1.89 -0.93
CA THR A 316 -12.65 -0.78 -1.80
C THR A 316 -14.08 -0.91 -2.32
N MET A 317 -14.58 -2.14 -2.49
CA MET A 317 -15.89 -2.39 -3.10
C MET A 317 -17.08 -1.80 -2.33
N SER A 318 -17.00 -1.72 -1.00
CA SER A 318 -18.07 -1.13 -0.20
C SER A 318 -18.30 0.35 -0.56
N TYR A 319 -17.24 1.10 -0.79
CA TYR A 319 -17.32 2.50 -1.23
C TYR A 319 -17.70 2.62 -2.70
N ALA A 320 -17.16 1.75 -3.57
CA ALA A 320 -17.52 1.74 -4.99
C ALA A 320 -19.04 1.52 -5.17
N VAL A 321 -19.64 0.58 -4.42
CA VAL A 321 -21.08 0.35 -4.42
C VAL A 321 -21.86 1.58 -3.93
N LYS A 322 -21.45 2.22 -2.82
CA LYS A 322 -22.09 3.45 -2.32
C LYS A 322 -22.09 4.56 -3.37
N ILE A 323 -20.95 4.74 -4.07
CA ILE A 323 -20.84 5.74 -5.15
C ILE A 323 -21.75 5.37 -6.31
N ALA A 324 -21.77 4.10 -6.71
CA ALA A 324 -22.59 3.63 -7.82
C ALA A 324 -24.10 3.78 -7.57
N GLU A 325 -24.57 3.49 -6.36
CA GLU A 325 -25.98 3.56 -5.99
C GLU A 325 -26.49 5.00 -5.78
N HIS A 326 -25.66 5.87 -5.23
CA HIS A 326 -26.11 7.19 -4.78
C HIS A 326 -25.51 8.36 -5.57
N GLY A 327 -24.49 8.11 -6.40
CA GLY A 327 -23.63 9.14 -6.95
C GLY A 327 -22.68 9.71 -5.88
N ILE A 328 -21.55 10.28 -6.33
CA ILE A 328 -20.48 10.71 -5.43
C ILE A 328 -20.92 11.75 -4.41
N ALA A 329 -21.73 12.73 -4.80
CA ALA A 329 -22.17 13.81 -3.91
C ALA A 329 -23.06 13.29 -2.77
N ALA A 330 -24.09 12.49 -3.09
CA ALA A 330 -24.99 11.97 -2.06
C ALA A 330 -24.34 10.90 -1.18
N ALA A 331 -23.44 10.09 -1.75
CA ALA A 331 -22.66 9.12 -1.00
C ALA A 331 -21.73 9.81 0.02
N ALA A 332 -21.02 10.87 -0.39
CA ALA A 332 -20.13 11.62 0.47
C ALA A 332 -20.87 12.38 1.60
N LYS A 333 -22.04 12.92 1.33
CA LYS A 333 -22.90 13.55 2.38
C LYS A 333 -23.26 12.58 3.51
N LYS A 334 -23.44 11.29 3.18
CA LYS A 334 -23.82 10.24 4.14
C LYS A 334 -22.63 9.57 4.81
N ASP A 335 -21.43 9.63 4.21
CA ASP A 335 -20.24 8.94 4.67
C ASP A 335 -19.05 9.91 4.74
N LYS A 336 -18.73 10.33 5.97
CA LYS A 336 -17.65 11.28 6.23
C LYS A 336 -16.27 10.76 5.86
N ALA A 337 -16.06 9.44 5.92
CA ALA A 337 -14.81 8.84 5.46
C ALA A 337 -14.66 8.98 3.94
N LEU A 338 -15.74 8.72 3.20
CA LEU A 338 -15.76 8.93 1.75
C LEU A 338 -15.60 10.40 1.36
N GLU A 339 -16.20 11.33 2.12
CA GLU A 339 -16.02 12.78 1.90
C GLU A 339 -14.55 13.17 1.97
N LYS A 340 -13.80 12.67 2.97
CA LYS A 340 -12.36 12.88 3.11
C LYS A 340 -11.57 12.27 1.94
N GLY A 341 -12.09 11.19 1.34
CA GLY A 341 -11.51 10.54 0.17
C GLY A 341 -11.52 11.39 -1.10
N ILE A 342 -12.39 12.42 -1.20
CA ILE A 342 -12.50 13.27 -2.39
C ILE A 342 -11.38 14.29 -2.38
N ASN A 343 -10.41 14.14 -3.28
CA ASN A 343 -9.24 15.01 -3.37
C ASN A 343 -9.34 16.08 -4.44
N THR A 344 -10.15 15.84 -5.49
CA THR A 344 -10.53 16.84 -6.50
C THR A 344 -12.02 16.74 -6.78
N TYR A 345 -12.70 17.87 -6.93
CA TYR A 345 -14.13 17.90 -7.21
C TYR A 345 -14.54 19.22 -7.88
N GLN A 346 -15.32 19.15 -8.96
CA GLN A 346 -15.88 20.31 -9.68
C GLN A 346 -14.85 21.39 -10.06
N GLY A 347 -13.63 21.02 -10.34
CA GLY A 347 -12.58 21.96 -10.73
C GLY A 347 -11.69 22.46 -9.58
N HIS A 348 -11.91 21.99 -8.36
CA HIS A 348 -11.16 22.39 -7.17
C HIS A 348 -10.36 21.25 -6.58
N VAL A 349 -9.27 21.58 -5.87
CA VAL A 349 -8.55 20.68 -4.97
C VAL A 349 -9.25 20.70 -3.62
N THR A 350 -9.70 19.52 -3.17
CA THR A 350 -10.55 19.37 -1.98
C THR A 350 -9.85 18.61 -0.84
N CYS A 351 -8.56 18.35 -0.98
CA CYS A 351 -7.70 17.75 0.05
C CYS A 351 -6.64 18.78 0.46
N GLU A 352 -6.70 19.25 1.70
CA GLU A 352 -5.85 20.33 2.19
C GLU A 352 -4.35 20.02 2.10
N PRO A 353 -3.84 18.82 2.50
CA PRO A 353 -2.43 18.47 2.33
C PRO A 353 -1.95 18.51 0.86
N VAL A 354 -2.80 18.14 -0.09
CA VAL A 354 -2.50 18.20 -1.53
C VAL A 354 -2.40 19.65 -1.98
N ALA A 355 -3.35 20.50 -1.59
CA ALA A 355 -3.34 21.91 -1.91
C ALA A 355 -2.10 22.63 -1.36
N GLN A 356 -1.73 22.32 -0.11
CA GLN A 356 -0.52 22.85 0.54
C GLN A 356 0.77 22.41 -0.18
N ALA A 357 0.87 21.12 -0.55
CA ALA A 357 2.04 20.58 -1.24
C ALA A 357 2.34 21.31 -2.56
N HIS A 358 1.29 21.70 -3.29
CA HIS A 358 1.42 22.35 -4.62
C HIS A 358 1.11 23.84 -4.62
N LYS A 359 0.88 24.46 -3.44
CA LYS A 359 0.51 25.86 -3.28
C LYS A 359 -0.72 26.24 -4.12
N MET A 360 -1.70 25.35 -4.16
CA MET A 360 -2.98 25.52 -4.85
C MET A 360 -4.06 25.97 -3.83
N GLU A 361 -5.15 26.55 -4.36
CA GLU A 361 -6.31 26.90 -3.55
C GLU A 361 -7.01 25.63 -3.01
N PHE A 362 -7.28 25.61 -1.70
CA PHE A 362 -8.04 24.57 -1.05
C PHE A 362 -9.52 24.99 -0.93
N VAL A 363 -10.41 24.14 -1.40
CA VAL A 363 -11.86 24.30 -1.21
C VAL A 363 -12.42 23.06 -0.53
N PRO A 364 -12.92 23.16 0.72
CA PRO A 364 -13.47 21.99 1.41
C PRO A 364 -14.59 21.31 0.62
N THR A 365 -14.55 19.99 0.50
CA THR A 365 -15.56 19.18 -0.21
C THR A 365 -16.99 19.54 0.24
N SER A 366 -17.19 19.76 1.53
CA SER A 366 -18.50 20.12 2.11
C SER A 366 -19.13 21.37 1.49
N LYS A 367 -18.34 22.33 1.03
CA LYS A 367 -18.86 23.54 0.36
C LYS A 367 -19.36 23.26 -1.08
N LEU A 368 -18.86 22.20 -1.70
CA LEU A 368 -19.18 21.84 -3.09
C LEU A 368 -20.26 20.76 -3.19
N LEU A 369 -20.58 20.10 -2.08
CA LEU A 369 -21.62 19.09 -2.02
C LEU A 369 -23.04 19.65 -1.82
N ALA A 370 -23.23 20.94 -1.94
CA ALA A 370 -24.51 21.64 -1.64
C ALA A 370 -25.72 21.04 -2.39
#